data_bf6f82c3223f593295c405fbccf5052b
#
_entry.id   bf6f82c3223f593295c405fbccf5052b
#
_cell.length_a   1.000
_cell.length_b   1.000
_cell.length_c   1.000
_cell.angle_alpha   90.00
_cell.angle_beta   90.00
_cell.angle_gamma   90.00
#
_symmetry.space_group_name_H-M   'P 1'
#
loop_
_entity.id
_entity.type
_entity.pdbx_description
1 polymer ?
#
loop_
_entity_poly.entity_id
_entity_poly.type
_entity_poly.pdbx_seq_one_letter_code
_entity_poly.pdbx_strand_id
1 'polypeptide(L)'
;MAVISMTIARHHLRDPDDDDEYLELLIEAAEGQAMDYLNRRVYVDQQALDDAVAAGDAGESPMLSNKQIQAACLLILGHLYANREDAVIGTIATELPKGSVALLTPHRVGWGV
;
A
#
# COMPACT_ATOMS: atom_id res chain seq x y z
N MET A 1 4.71 -9.18 3.69
CA MET A 1 5.70 -8.87 2.63
C MET A 1 5.33 -7.56 1.96
N ALA A 2 6.28 -6.66 1.85
CA ALA A 2 5.98 -5.30 1.39
C ALA A 2 6.02 -5.19 -0.14
N VAL A 3 5.04 -4.52 -0.70
CA VAL A 3 4.98 -4.17 -2.11
C VAL A 3 6.04 -3.11 -2.43
N ILE A 4 6.33 -2.24 -1.46
CA ILE A 4 7.35 -1.19 -1.57
C ILE A 4 8.53 -1.56 -0.71
N SER A 5 9.75 -1.50 -1.28
CA SER A 5 10.96 -1.73 -0.49
C SER A 5 11.27 -0.53 0.40
N MET A 6 11.99 -0.78 1.49
CA MET A 6 12.44 0.29 2.39
C MET A 6 13.31 1.30 1.64
N THR A 7 14.15 0.83 0.73
CA THR A 7 15.03 1.69 -0.06
C THR A 7 14.24 2.69 -0.90
N ILE A 8 13.20 2.22 -1.59
CA ILE A 8 12.36 3.08 -2.41
C ILE A 8 11.57 4.04 -1.53
N ALA A 9 11.05 3.54 -0.41
CA ALA A 9 10.29 4.37 0.52
C ALA A 9 11.14 5.52 1.05
N ARG A 10 12.36 5.23 1.49
CA ARG A 10 13.27 6.26 1.99
C ARG A 10 13.61 7.27 0.92
N HIS A 11 13.84 6.81 -0.30
CA HIS A 11 14.14 7.71 -1.41
C HIS A 11 12.96 8.65 -1.67
N HIS A 12 11.75 8.10 -1.68
CA HIS A 12 10.53 8.89 -1.90
C HIS A 12 10.34 9.95 -0.82
N LEU A 13 10.65 9.62 0.43
CA LEU A 13 10.52 10.52 1.57
C LEU A 13 11.77 11.40 1.78
N ARG A 14 12.73 11.34 0.88
CA ARG A 14 13.97 12.15 0.91
C ARG A 14 14.83 11.83 2.13
N ASP A 15 15.10 10.55 2.34
CA ASP A 15 15.98 10.06 3.40
C ASP A 15 15.62 10.62 4.78
N PRO A 16 14.42 10.32 5.29
CA PRO A 16 14.02 10.82 6.60
C PRO A 16 14.90 10.24 7.70
N ASP A 17 14.99 10.95 8.81
CA ASP A 17 15.76 10.52 9.98
C ASP A 17 15.03 9.48 10.82
N ASP A 18 13.79 9.19 10.51
CA ASP A 18 12.98 8.24 11.25
C ASP A 18 13.55 6.82 11.13
N ASP A 19 13.36 6.00 12.17
CA ASP A 19 13.89 4.65 12.14
C ASP A 19 13.07 3.73 11.21
N ASP A 20 13.67 2.59 10.87
CA ASP A 20 13.06 1.66 9.94
C ASP A 20 11.75 1.09 10.47
N GLU A 21 11.66 0.87 11.77
CA GLU A 21 10.46 0.32 12.39
C GLU A 21 9.25 1.23 12.18
N TYR A 22 9.44 2.53 12.38
CA TYR A 22 8.38 3.50 12.18
C TYR A 22 8.00 3.60 10.70
N LEU A 23 9.00 3.66 9.81
CA LEU A 23 8.74 3.74 8.39
C LEU A 23 8.04 2.47 7.87
N GLU A 24 8.42 1.32 8.41
CA GLU A 24 7.76 0.06 8.04
C GLU A 24 6.28 0.08 8.42
N LEU A 25 5.96 0.62 9.59
CA LEU A 25 4.58 0.78 10.01
C LEU A 25 3.79 1.64 9.01
N LEU A 26 4.36 2.76 8.58
CA LEU A 26 3.71 3.63 7.61
C LEU A 26 3.57 2.96 6.24
N ILE A 27 4.59 2.20 5.82
CA ILE A 27 4.53 1.45 4.57
C ILE A 27 3.38 0.44 4.60
N GLU A 28 3.29 -0.31 5.69
CA GLU A 28 2.22 -1.30 5.84
C GLU A 28 0.83 -0.63 5.84
N ALA A 29 0.72 0.52 6.50
CA ALA A 29 -0.54 1.26 6.52
C ALA A 29 -0.90 1.75 5.12
N ALA A 30 0.08 2.25 4.37
CA ALA A 30 -0.17 2.73 3.00
C ALA A 30 -0.62 1.59 2.09
N GLU A 31 0.05 0.44 2.19
CA GLU A 31 -0.30 -0.72 1.39
C GLU A 31 -1.67 -1.26 1.77
N GLY A 32 -1.98 -1.26 3.07
CA GLY A 32 -3.29 -1.67 3.55
C GLY A 32 -4.41 -0.79 3.02
N GLN A 33 -4.21 0.53 3.01
CA GLN A 33 -5.20 1.45 2.46
C GLN A 33 -5.40 1.22 0.97
N ALA A 34 -4.31 0.96 0.24
CA ALA A 34 -4.40 0.67 -1.19
C ALA A 34 -5.21 -0.61 -1.44
N MET A 35 -4.93 -1.66 -0.67
CA MET A 35 -5.65 -2.92 -0.81
C MET A 35 -7.12 -2.79 -0.44
N ASP A 36 -7.43 -2.02 0.59
CA ASP A 36 -8.81 -1.75 0.98
C ASP A 36 -9.57 -1.04 -0.14
N TYR A 37 -8.94 -0.06 -0.75
CA TYR A 37 -9.56 0.64 -1.87
C TYR A 37 -9.77 -0.28 -3.07
N LEU A 38 -8.76 -1.12 -3.37
CA LEU A 38 -8.82 -2.06 -4.47
C LEU A 38 -9.81 -3.18 -4.23
N ASN A 39 -10.15 -3.45 -2.98
CA ASN A 39 -11.00 -4.55 -2.57
C ASN A 39 -10.44 -5.90 -3.02
N ARG A 40 -9.11 -6.03 -2.97
CA ARG A 40 -8.37 -7.24 -3.34
C ARG A 40 -6.98 -7.18 -2.72
N ARG A 41 -6.34 -8.34 -2.61
CA ARG A 41 -4.98 -8.42 -2.07
C ARG A 41 -3.96 -8.33 -3.18
N VAL A 42 -2.85 -7.66 -2.89
CA VAL A 42 -1.75 -7.45 -3.83
C VAL A 42 -0.52 -8.15 -3.30
N TYR A 43 0.14 -8.92 -4.15
CA TYR A 43 1.34 -9.66 -3.78
C TYR A 43 2.53 -9.14 -4.58
N VAL A 44 3.70 -9.13 -3.94
CA VAL A 44 4.90 -8.53 -4.54
C VAL A 44 5.36 -9.28 -5.77
N ASP A 45 5.21 -10.62 -5.77
CA ASP A 45 5.60 -11.45 -6.90
C ASP A 45 4.77 -12.75 -6.94
N GLN A 46 5.01 -13.55 -7.95
CA GLN A 46 4.27 -14.80 -8.15
C GLN A 46 4.51 -15.78 -7.00
N GLN A 47 5.72 -15.81 -6.45
CA GLN A 47 6.03 -16.71 -5.34
C GLN A 47 5.18 -16.37 -4.11
N ALA A 48 5.06 -15.09 -3.77
CA ALA A 48 4.24 -14.66 -2.64
C ALA A 48 2.77 -15.02 -2.86
N LEU A 49 2.29 -14.87 -4.08
CA LEU A 49 0.91 -15.23 -4.42
C LEU A 49 0.70 -16.74 -4.29
N ASP A 50 1.63 -17.54 -4.84
CA ASP A 50 1.53 -18.99 -4.77
C ASP A 50 1.53 -19.49 -3.33
N ASP A 51 2.39 -18.90 -2.49
CA ASP A 51 2.45 -19.25 -1.07
C ASP A 51 1.12 -18.92 -0.37
N ALA A 52 0.51 -17.78 -0.69
CA ALA A 52 -0.77 -17.41 -0.10
C ALA A 52 -1.90 -18.33 -0.57
N VAL A 53 -1.89 -18.71 -1.83
CA VAL A 53 -2.89 -19.65 -2.37
C VAL A 53 -2.75 -21.00 -1.66
N ALA A 54 -1.53 -21.47 -1.50
CA ALA A 54 -1.27 -22.75 -0.82
C ALA A 54 -1.73 -22.71 0.64
N ALA A 55 -1.62 -21.56 1.29
CA ALA A 55 -2.04 -21.38 2.68
C ALA A 55 -3.55 -21.09 2.82
N GLY A 56 -4.24 -20.84 1.71
CA GLY A 56 -5.65 -20.51 1.74
C GLY A 56 -5.94 -19.05 2.09
N ASP A 57 -4.94 -18.18 2.00
CA ASP A 57 -5.02 -16.78 2.43
C ASP A 57 -5.03 -15.77 1.29
N ALA A 58 -5.07 -16.22 0.04
CA ALA A 58 -4.87 -15.31 -1.08
C ALA A 58 -6.00 -14.29 -1.27
N GLY A 59 -7.19 -14.58 -0.76
CA GLY A 59 -8.36 -13.74 -0.98
C GLY A 59 -9.09 -14.14 -2.25
N GLU A 60 -10.13 -13.38 -2.60
CA GLU A 60 -10.98 -13.75 -3.72
C GLU A 60 -10.43 -13.35 -5.09
N SER A 61 -9.76 -12.22 -5.17
CA SER A 61 -9.26 -11.70 -6.44
C SER A 61 -7.83 -11.20 -6.28
N PRO A 62 -6.89 -12.08 -5.94
CA PRO A 62 -5.52 -11.65 -5.71
C PRO A 62 -4.89 -11.15 -7.02
N MET A 63 -3.94 -10.24 -6.89
CA MET A 63 -3.19 -9.73 -8.04
C MET A 63 -1.73 -9.54 -7.69
N LEU A 64 -0.89 -9.48 -8.70
CA LEU A 64 0.51 -9.11 -8.52
C LEU A 64 0.66 -7.61 -8.56
N SER A 65 1.64 -7.10 -7.83
CA SER A 65 1.97 -5.69 -7.83
C SER A 65 2.47 -5.26 -9.21
N ASN A 66 2.28 -4.01 -9.53
CA ASN A 66 2.83 -3.39 -10.72
C ASN A 66 3.28 -1.97 -10.38
N LYS A 67 3.83 -1.27 -11.37
CA LYS A 67 4.37 0.06 -11.11
C LYS A 67 3.30 1.06 -10.71
N GLN A 68 2.09 0.92 -11.23
CA GLN A 68 0.99 1.79 -10.86
C GLN A 68 0.61 1.60 -9.38
N ILE A 69 0.54 0.36 -8.94
CA ILE A 69 0.24 0.05 -7.53
C ILE A 69 1.35 0.58 -6.63
N GLN A 70 2.62 0.38 -7.02
CA GLN A 70 3.75 0.89 -6.25
C GLN A 70 3.72 2.41 -6.14
N ALA A 71 3.46 3.10 -7.25
CA ALA A 71 3.39 4.56 -7.24
C ALA A 71 2.23 5.05 -6.35
N ALA A 72 1.09 4.37 -6.41
CA ALA A 72 -0.05 4.74 -5.56
C ALA A 72 0.29 4.56 -4.09
N CYS A 73 0.94 3.46 -3.73
CA CYS A 73 1.36 3.22 -2.35
C CYS A 73 2.35 4.29 -1.88
N LEU A 74 3.27 4.72 -2.74
CA LEU A 74 4.21 5.79 -2.40
C LEU A 74 3.48 7.12 -2.16
N LEU A 75 2.48 7.43 -2.96
CA LEU A 75 1.69 8.65 -2.76
C LEU A 75 0.94 8.60 -1.42
N ILE A 76 0.36 7.47 -1.09
CA ILE A 76 -0.31 7.29 0.19
C ILE A 76 0.70 7.39 1.34
N LEU A 77 1.85 6.75 1.18
CA LEU A 77 2.92 6.81 2.17
C LEU A 77 3.35 8.25 2.44
N GLY A 78 3.56 9.04 1.38
CA GLY A 78 3.93 10.44 1.52
C GLY A 78 2.86 11.23 2.26
N HIS A 79 1.60 10.96 1.96
CA HIS A 79 0.48 11.60 2.65
C HIS A 79 0.47 11.24 4.15
N LEU A 80 0.64 9.96 4.46
CA LEU A 80 0.68 9.52 5.86
C LEU A 80 1.87 10.12 6.61
N TYR A 81 3.03 10.18 5.95
CA TYR A 81 4.22 10.73 6.56
C TYR A 81 4.04 12.22 6.86
N ALA A 82 3.45 12.97 5.94
CA ALA A 82 3.19 14.40 6.13
C ALA A 82 2.14 14.65 7.23
N ASN A 83 1.23 13.71 7.43
CA ASN A 83 0.17 13.82 8.44
C ASN A 83 0.32 12.73 9.49
N ARG A 84 1.55 12.50 9.93
CA ARG A 84 1.88 11.36 10.78
C ARG A 84 1.23 11.35 12.15
N GLU A 85 0.85 12.51 12.67
CA GLU A 85 0.13 12.56 13.94
C GLU A 85 -1.20 11.84 13.84
N ASP A 86 -1.92 12.05 12.75
CA ASP A 86 -3.18 11.37 12.50
C ASP A 86 -2.97 9.87 12.34
N ALA A 87 -1.90 9.47 11.66
CA ALA A 87 -1.60 8.06 11.46
C ALA A 87 -1.29 7.36 12.78
N VAL A 88 -0.52 8.04 13.66
CA VAL A 88 -0.10 7.47 14.95
C VAL A 88 -1.29 7.29 15.89
N ILE A 89 -2.21 8.24 15.95
CA ILE A 89 -3.35 8.15 16.85
C ILE A 89 -4.54 7.39 16.28
N GLY A 90 -4.40 6.90 15.06
CA GLY A 90 -5.43 6.07 14.45
C GLY A 90 -6.60 6.81 13.84
N THR A 91 -6.55 8.14 13.79
CA THR A 91 -7.59 8.94 13.15
C THR A 91 -7.19 9.26 11.74
N ILE A 92 -6.89 8.22 10.99
CA ILE A 92 -6.37 8.35 9.64
C ILE A 92 -7.44 8.98 8.74
N ALA A 93 -7.02 9.93 7.92
CA ALA A 93 -7.90 10.55 6.95
C ALA A 93 -8.49 9.49 6.03
N THR A 94 -9.78 9.58 5.81
CA THR A 94 -10.49 8.57 5.03
C THR A 94 -10.29 8.74 3.54
N GLU A 95 -9.85 9.93 3.10
CA GLU A 95 -9.63 10.18 1.69
C GLU A 95 -8.21 9.87 1.28
N LEU A 96 -8.09 9.10 0.21
CA LEU A 96 -6.79 8.84 -0.41
C LEU A 96 -6.39 10.04 -1.26
N PRO A 97 -5.08 10.29 -1.44
CA PRO A 97 -4.63 11.31 -2.39
C PRO A 97 -5.21 11.05 -3.79
N LYS A 98 -5.60 12.09 -4.48
CA LYS A 98 -6.25 11.96 -5.78
C LYS A 98 -5.40 11.20 -6.79
N GLY A 99 -4.09 11.40 -6.77
CA GLY A 99 -3.19 10.68 -7.66
C GLY A 99 -3.21 9.18 -7.42
N SER A 100 -3.28 8.77 -6.14
CA SER A 100 -3.34 7.34 -5.82
C SER A 100 -4.67 6.73 -6.29
N VAL A 101 -5.77 7.45 -6.15
CA VAL A 101 -7.06 6.97 -6.62
C VAL A 101 -7.03 6.73 -8.13
N ALA A 102 -6.46 7.68 -8.88
CA ALA A 102 -6.35 7.54 -10.33
C ALA A 102 -5.53 6.31 -10.74
N LEU A 103 -4.47 6.01 -9.97
CA LEU A 103 -3.62 4.86 -10.26
C LEU A 103 -4.26 3.53 -9.86
N LEU A 104 -5.06 3.53 -8.80
CA LEU A 104 -5.65 2.29 -8.27
C LEU A 104 -6.96 1.91 -8.94
N THR A 105 -7.76 2.88 -9.37
CA THR A 105 -9.10 2.62 -9.87
C THR A 105 -9.15 1.57 -10.99
N PRO A 106 -8.24 1.57 -11.98
CA PRO A 106 -8.28 0.55 -13.04
C PRO A 106 -8.12 -0.88 -12.54
N HIS A 107 -7.57 -1.06 -11.34
CA HIS A 107 -7.31 -2.39 -10.77
C HIS A 107 -8.33 -2.77 -9.70
N ARG A 108 -9.23 -1.86 -9.38
CA ARG A 108 -10.22 -2.09 -8.33
C ARG A 108 -11.24 -3.12 -8.77
N VAL A 109 -11.57 -4.03 -7.84
CA VAL A 109 -12.68 -4.97 -8.04
C VAL A 109 -13.74 -4.67 -6.99
N GLY A 110 -14.98 -4.96 -7.30
CA GLY A 110 -16.02 -4.79 -6.32
C GLY A 110 -17.38 -4.52 -6.94
N TRP A 111 -18.36 -4.53 -6.08
CA TRP A 111 -19.73 -4.30 -6.43
C TRP A 111 -19.91 -2.85 -6.90
N GLY A 112 -20.67 -2.70 -7.95
CA GLY A 112 -21.01 -1.38 -8.44
C GLY A 112 -19.89 -0.71 -9.23
N VAL A 113 -18.95 -1.48 -9.73
CA VAL A 113 -17.86 -0.94 -10.53
C VAL A 113 -18.04 -1.35 -11.98
#